data_e8117a3eee76a3dc3971f6c375480ac3
#
_entry.id   e8117a3eee76a3dc3971f6c375480ac3
#
_cell.length_a   1.000
_cell.length_b   1.000
_cell.length_c   1.000
_cell.angle_alpha   90.00
_cell.angle_beta   90.00
_cell.angle_gamma   90.00
#
_symmetry.space_group_name_H-M   'P 1'
#
loop_
_entity.id
_entity.type
_entity.pdbx_description
1 polymer ?
#
loop_
_entity_poly.entity_id
_entity_poly.type
_entity_poly.pdbx_seq_one_letter_code
_entity_poly.pdbx_strand_id
1 'polypeptide(L)'
;MTSASGQFPWLFFALAFLAGGSVKGALGVGLPLVTVPLLSFVMPGMQSIALLSMPVVVSNIWQAVEGSNMRAGFRRFAGLIVAQMVATVLTVHFTLSLSPEGLNRMLAASVLLAVALMAFQPTLRISEGRESWVGVGVGTLSGLLGGVSSLTGPVIITYLMALQLTRNQFVSSISMIYLSGALPLYAAMAWHGRLGWNDLGLSTLALLPMGLGLLFGKAVRNRLNERLFRRVLLGFLTLLAVLLIFK
;
A
#
# COMPACT_ATOMS: atom_id res chain seq x y z
N MET A 1 17.27 -14.04 6.93
CA MET A 1 18.66 -14.10 6.43
C MET A 1 19.26 -12.72 6.65
N THR A 2 20.18 -12.62 7.58
CA THR A 2 21.08 -11.48 7.68
C THR A 2 21.93 -11.47 6.41
N SER A 3 22.26 -10.29 5.86
CA SER A 3 23.29 -10.17 4.83
C SER A 3 24.53 -10.96 5.26
N ALA A 4 25.41 -11.34 4.33
CA ALA A 4 26.61 -12.14 4.59
C ALA A 4 27.51 -11.61 5.73
N SER A 5 27.22 -10.42 6.26
CA SER A 5 27.89 -9.75 7.40
C SER A 5 27.12 -9.84 8.73
N GLY A 6 25.95 -10.47 8.79
CA GLY A 6 25.13 -10.50 10.01
C GLY A 6 24.53 -9.15 10.44
N GLN A 7 24.75 -8.10 9.67
CA GLN A 7 24.27 -6.74 9.96
C GLN A 7 22.95 -6.42 9.27
N PHE A 8 22.11 -5.62 9.93
CA PHE A 8 20.85 -5.13 9.33
C PHE A 8 21.17 -4.26 8.09
N PRO A 9 20.49 -4.43 6.94
CA PRO A 9 20.82 -3.74 5.69
C PRO A 9 20.31 -2.28 5.69
N TRP A 10 20.86 -1.44 6.55
CA TRP A 10 20.42 -0.07 6.79
C TRP A 10 20.34 0.80 5.55
N LEU A 11 21.34 0.71 4.67
CA LEU A 11 21.33 1.51 3.43
C LEU A 11 20.17 1.10 2.52
N PHE A 12 19.98 -0.21 2.33
CA PHE A 12 18.90 -0.74 1.50
C PHE A 12 17.53 -0.39 2.10
N PHE A 13 17.39 -0.51 3.41
CA PHE A 13 16.20 -0.11 4.16
C PHE A 13 15.88 1.38 3.93
N ALA A 14 16.85 2.27 4.11
CA ALA A 14 16.65 3.70 3.90
C ALA A 14 16.27 4.02 2.45
N LEU A 15 16.95 3.41 1.46
CA LEU A 15 16.66 3.60 0.05
C LEU A 15 15.26 3.10 -0.34
N ALA A 16 14.83 1.95 0.20
CA ALA A 16 13.49 1.41 -0.06
C ALA A 16 12.38 2.34 0.45
N PHE A 17 12.53 2.89 1.67
CA PHE A 17 11.55 3.84 2.21
C PHE A 17 11.62 5.21 1.54
N LEU A 18 12.78 5.67 1.16
CA LEU A 18 12.95 6.90 0.38
C LEU A 18 12.29 6.77 -0.99
N ALA A 19 12.50 5.65 -1.70
CA ALA A 19 11.88 5.38 -2.98
C ALA A 19 10.34 5.28 -2.86
N GLY A 20 9.83 4.49 -1.89
CA GLY A 20 8.40 4.38 -1.65
C GLY A 20 7.76 5.69 -1.23
N GLY A 21 8.43 6.48 -0.37
CA GLY A 21 8.03 7.83 0.00
C GLY A 21 7.97 8.77 -1.20
N SER A 22 8.96 8.72 -2.09
CA SER A 22 9.01 9.53 -3.31
C SER A 22 7.83 9.22 -4.24
N VAL A 23 7.52 7.94 -4.44
CA VAL A 23 6.35 7.53 -5.23
C VAL A 23 5.06 8.01 -4.57
N LYS A 24 4.92 7.85 -3.25
CA LYS A 24 3.75 8.35 -2.51
C LYS A 24 3.64 9.88 -2.59
N GLY A 25 4.74 10.60 -2.51
CA GLY A 25 4.77 12.07 -2.65
C GLY A 25 4.35 12.53 -4.04
N ALA A 26 4.80 11.85 -5.08
CA ALA A 26 4.50 12.17 -6.47
C ALA A 26 3.05 11.82 -6.86
N LEU A 27 2.58 10.62 -6.51
CA LEU A 27 1.27 10.10 -6.91
C LEU A 27 0.18 10.25 -5.84
N GLY A 28 0.54 10.53 -4.59
CA GLY A 28 -0.37 10.49 -3.43
C GLY A 28 -0.58 9.10 -2.84
N VAL A 29 -0.06 8.05 -3.49
CA VAL A 29 -0.25 6.64 -3.15
C VAL A 29 1.00 5.82 -3.51
N GLY A 30 1.08 4.56 -3.07
CA GLY A 30 2.08 3.61 -3.59
C GLY A 30 3.26 3.32 -2.67
N LEU A 31 3.26 3.81 -1.42
CA LEU A 31 4.32 3.48 -0.46
C LEU A 31 4.52 1.96 -0.32
N PRO A 32 3.50 1.14 0.02
CA PRO A 32 3.67 -0.30 0.10
C PRO A 32 4.04 -0.95 -1.24
N LEU A 33 3.49 -0.43 -2.33
CA LEU A 33 3.68 -0.96 -3.68
C LEU A 33 5.16 -1.04 -4.10
N VAL A 34 5.97 -0.11 -3.63
CA VAL A 34 7.42 -0.05 -3.90
C VAL A 34 8.21 -0.66 -2.75
N THR A 35 7.89 -0.28 -1.51
CA THR A 35 8.71 -0.62 -0.35
C THR A 35 8.63 -2.11 0.01
N VAL A 36 7.41 -2.73 -0.03
CA VAL A 36 7.27 -4.16 0.31
C VAL A 36 8.07 -5.06 -0.62
N PRO A 37 7.92 -4.97 -1.96
CA PRO A 37 8.72 -5.80 -2.85
C PRO A 37 10.22 -5.59 -2.68
N LEU A 38 10.69 -4.33 -2.56
CA LEU A 38 12.11 -4.03 -2.35
C LEU A 38 12.63 -4.69 -1.08
N LEU A 39 12.00 -4.45 0.07
CA LEU A 39 12.44 -5.04 1.34
C LEU A 39 12.37 -6.57 1.30
N SER A 40 11.41 -7.15 0.60
CA SER A 40 11.27 -8.61 0.47
C SER A 40 12.47 -9.29 -0.19
N PHE A 41 13.38 -8.55 -0.86
CA PHE A 41 14.64 -9.12 -1.35
C PHE A 41 15.66 -9.37 -0.25
N VAL A 42 15.65 -8.60 0.83
CA VAL A 42 16.68 -8.65 1.89
C VAL A 42 16.16 -9.23 3.20
N MET A 43 14.84 -9.32 3.36
CA MET A 43 14.19 -9.84 4.57
C MET A 43 12.92 -10.63 4.23
N PRO A 44 12.32 -11.37 5.19
CA PRO A 44 11.04 -12.04 4.99
C PRO A 44 9.92 -11.06 4.63
N GLY A 45 9.03 -11.44 3.69
CA GLY A 45 7.94 -10.58 3.23
C GLY A 45 7.02 -10.09 4.37
N MET A 46 6.75 -10.95 5.37
CA MET A 46 5.97 -10.55 6.54
C MET A 46 6.64 -9.45 7.36
N GLN A 47 7.96 -9.52 7.54
CA GLN A 47 8.73 -8.48 8.21
C GLN A 47 8.74 -7.20 7.39
N SER A 48 8.87 -7.31 6.06
CA SER A 48 8.76 -6.15 5.15
C SER A 48 7.44 -5.41 5.32
N ILE A 49 6.32 -6.14 5.50
CA ILE A 49 5.00 -5.55 5.77
C ILE A 49 4.96 -4.91 7.17
N ALA A 50 5.51 -5.58 8.19
CA ALA A 50 5.56 -5.07 9.57
C ALA A 50 6.26 -3.71 9.66
N LEU A 51 7.38 -3.55 8.95
CA LEU A 51 8.16 -2.31 8.93
C LEU A 51 7.44 -1.12 8.28
N LEU A 52 6.36 -1.36 7.54
CA LEU A 52 5.53 -0.29 6.99
C LEU A 52 4.45 0.22 7.95
N SER A 53 4.29 -0.39 9.13
CA SER A 53 3.20 -0.06 10.07
C SER A 53 3.14 1.44 10.38
N MET A 54 4.20 2.05 10.91
CA MET A 54 4.24 3.48 11.23
C MET A 54 4.22 4.38 9.98
N PRO A 55 5.05 4.14 8.93
CA PRO A 55 4.99 4.91 7.69
C PRO A 55 3.60 4.97 7.04
N VAL A 56 2.89 3.85 6.98
CA VAL A 56 1.55 3.79 6.40
C VAL A 56 0.54 4.52 7.28
N VAL A 57 0.52 4.23 8.59
CA VAL A 57 -0.43 4.85 9.52
C VAL A 57 -0.22 6.37 9.58
N VAL A 58 1.01 6.81 9.86
CA VAL A 58 1.32 8.23 10.02
C VAL A 58 1.06 9.02 8.73
N SER A 59 1.51 8.51 7.59
CA SER A 59 1.33 9.22 6.32
C SER A 59 -0.13 9.29 5.87
N ASN A 60 -0.96 8.29 6.20
CA ASN A 60 -2.38 8.31 5.86
C ASN A 60 -3.20 9.16 6.84
N ILE A 61 -2.85 9.18 8.14
CA ILE A 61 -3.45 10.13 9.09
C ILE A 61 -3.18 11.56 8.62
N TRP A 62 -1.94 11.87 8.31
CA TRP A 62 -1.56 13.18 7.80
C TRP A 62 -2.40 13.61 6.59
N GLN A 63 -2.45 12.77 5.56
CA GLN A 63 -3.21 13.06 4.34
C GLN A 63 -4.73 13.11 4.56
N ALA A 64 -5.27 12.31 5.47
CA ALA A 64 -6.70 12.32 5.79
C ALA A 64 -7.10 13.61 6.53
N VAL A 65 -6.23 14.13 7.40
CA VAL A 65 -6.46 15.39 8.14
C VAL A 65 -6.30 16.62 7.23
N GLU A 66 -5.35 16.61 6.29
CA GLU A 66 -5.20 17.69 5.30
C GLU A 66 -6.45 17.83 4.39
N GLY A 67 -7.25 16.77 4.24
CA GLY A 67 -8.46 16.75 3.43
C GLY A 67 -9.70 17.22 4.19
N SER A 68 -10.60 17.90 3.49
CA SER A 68 -11.85 18.39 4.08
C SER A 68 -12.88 17.27 4.26
N ASN A 69 -13.53 17.21 5.44
CA ASN A 69 -14.74 16.42 5.70
C ASN A 69 -14.62 14.89 5.77
N MET A 70 -13.72 14.40 6.64
CA MET A 70 -13.55 12.96 6.92
C MET A 70 -14.88 12.25 7.25
N ARG A 71 -15.78 12.90 8.02
CA ARG A 71 -17.06 12.28 8.45
C ARG A 71 -17.97 11.94 7.27
N ALA A 72 -18.06 12.82 6.28
CA ALA A 72 -18.86 12.58 5.08
C ALA A 72 -18.26 11.44 4.24
N GLY A 73 -16.92 11.40 4.13
CA GLY A 73 -16.20 10.30 3.45
C GLY A 73 -16.44 8.95 4.12
N PHE A 74 -16.36 8.86 5.45
CA PHE A 74 -16.65 7.62 6.17
C PHE A 74 -18.06 7.10 5.90
N ARG A 75 -19.06 7.99 5.93
CA ARG A 75 -20.45 7.60 5.64
C ARG A 75 -20.64 7.13 4.20
N ARG A 76 -20.03 7.83 3.24
CA ARG A 76 -20.12 7.50 1.81
C ARG A 76 -19.48 6.14 1.50
N PHE A 77 -18.32 5.87 2.05
CA PHE A 77 -17.54 4.65 1.78
C PHE A 77 -17.67 3.58 2.87
N ALA A 78 -18.68 3.66 3.75
CA ALA A 78 -18.84 2.75 4.88
C ALA A 78 -18.88 1.27 4.45
N GLY A 79 -19.63 0.93 3.41
CA GLY A 79 -19.72 -0.44 2.89
C GLY A 79 -18.38 -0.96 2.38
N LEU A 80 -17.63 -0.13 1.64
CA LEU A 80 -16.28 -0.44 1.18
C LEU A 80 -15.34 -0.68 2.38
N ILE A 81 -15.34 0.24 3.34
CA ILE A 81 -14.47 0.20 4.53
C ILE A 81 -14.71 -1.07 5.33
N VAL A 82 -15.97 -1.38 5.64
CA VAL A 82 -16.33 -2.58 6.42
C VAL A 82 -15.92 -3.85 5.68
N ALA A 83 -16.26 -3.95 4.39
CA ALA A 83 -15.89 -5.09 3.56
C ALA A 83 -14.36 -5.27 3.48
N GLN A 84 -13.61 -4.17 3.32
CA GLN A 84 -12.16 -4.18 3.33
C GLN A 84 -11.60 -4.66 4.68
N MET A 85 -12.09 -4.12 5.79
CA MET A 85 -11.62 -4.50 7.13
C MET A 85 -11.83 -6.00 7.39
N VAL A 86 -13.04 -6.50 7.11
CA VAL A 86 -13.36 -7.93 7.28
C VAL A 86 -12.48 -8.80 6.40
N ALA A 87 -12.38 -8.49 5.10
CA ALA A 87 -11.56 -9.23 4.15
C ALA A 87 -10.07 -9.20 4.55
N THR A 88 -9.56 -8.06 5.03
CA THR A 88 -8.18 -7.94 5.50
C THR A 88 -7.90 -8.87 6.69
N VAL A 89 -8.76 -8.87 7.72
CA VAL A 89 -8.59 -9.72 8.90
C VAL A 89 -8.59 -11.20 8.52
N LEU A 90 -9.56 -11.62 7.70
CA LEU A 90 -9.65 -13.01 7.23
C LEU A 90 -8.41 -13.42 6.43
N THR A 91 -7.95 -12.53 5.54
CA THR A 91 -6.78 -12.82 4.70
C THR A 91 -5.49 -12.85 5.49
N VAL A 92 -5.30 -11.94 6.46
CA VAL A 92 -4.11 -11.97 7.33
C VAL A 92 -4.03 -13.29 8.08
N HIS A 93 -5.14 -13.77 8.64
CA HIS A 93 -5.17 -15.06 9.32
C HIS A 93 -4.70 -16.21 8.42
N PHE A 94 -5.18 -16.25 7.17
CA PHE A 94 -4.74 -17.22 6.18
C PHE A 94 -3.26 -17.02 5.80
N THR A 95 -2.83 -15.79 5.56
CA THR A 95 -1.46 -15.45 5.14
C THR A 95 -0.41 -15.87 6.18
N LEU A 96 -0.75 -15.80 7.47
CA LEU A 96 0.13 -16.19 8.58
C LEU A 96 0.43 -17.70 8.61
N SER A 97 -0.40 -18.54 7.98
CA SER A 97 -0.20 -19.99 7.86
C SER A 97 0.64 -20.40 6.64
N LEU A 98 0.98 -19.45 5.76
CA LEU A 98 1.74 -19.74 4.54
C LEU A 98 3.23 -19.96 4.82
N SER A 99 3.86 -20.81 4.00
CA SER A 99 5.32 -20.91 3.93
C SER A 99 5.94 -19.61 3.38
N PRO A 100 7.23 -19.32 3.66
CA PRO A 100 7.90 -18.15 3.11
C PRO A 100 7.83 -18.09 1.57
N GLU A 101 7.96 -19.22 0.88
CA GLU A 101 7.85 -19.31 -0.58
C GLU A 101 6.40 -19.03 -1.04
N GLY A 102 5.41 -19.57 -0.34
CA GLY A 102 4.00 -19.32 -0.61
C GLY A 102 3.67 -17.84 -0.47
N LEU A 103 4.17 -17.18 0.58
CA LEU A 103 4.00 -15.76 0.78
C LEU A 103 4.67 -14.93 -0.32
N ASN A 104 5.90 -15.24 -0.71
CA ASN A 104 6.60 -14.54 -1.78
C ASN A 104 5.86 -14.66 -3.12
N ARG A 105 5.32 -15.84 -3.45
CA ARG A 105 4.50 -16.05 -4.65
C ARG A 105 3.22 -15.21 -4.61
N MET A 106 2.53 -15.16 -3.47
CA MET A 106 1.33 -14.34 -3.30
C MET A 106 1.65 -12.85 -3.37
N LEU A 107 2.76 -12.40 -2.79
CA LEU A 107 3.26 -11.03 -2.92
C LEU A 107 3.50 -10.69 -4.40
N ALA A 108 4.23 -11.54 -5.12
CA ALA A 108 4.50 -11.35 -6.55
C ALA A 108 3.20 -11.29 -7.38
N ALA A 109 2.28 -12.22 -7.16
CA ALA A 109 0.98 -12.23 -7.82
C ALA A 109 0.17 -10.95 -7.52
N SER A 110 0.18 -10.47 -6.27
CA SER A 110 -0.47 -9.22 -5.88
C SER A 110 0.14 -8.01 -6.58
N VAL A 111 1.47 -7.95 -6.70
CA VAL A 111 2.17 -6.87 -7.43
C VAL A 111 1.84 -6.92 -8.92
N LEU A 112 1.85 -8.10 -9.55
CA LEU A 112 1.48 -8.25 -10.97
C LEU A 112 0.03 -7.84 -11.24
N LEU A 113 -0.89 -8.26 -10.36
CA LEU A 113 -2.28 -7.82 -10.44
C LEU A 113 -2.39 -6.30 -10.28
N ALA A 114 -1.64 -5.71 -9.35
CA ALA A 114 -1.58 -4.28 -9.17
C ALA A 114 -1.08 -3.56 -10.43
N VAL A 115 -0.01 -4.07 -11.05
CA VAL A 115 0.55 -3.55 -12.31
C VAL A 115 -0.49 -3.65 -13.43
N ALA A 116 -1.17 -4.80 -13.57
CA ALA A 116 -2.20 -4.99 -14.57
C ALA A 116 -3.35 -3.98 -14.41
N LEU A 117 -3.90 -3.85 -13.20
CA LEU A 117 -4.97 -2.87 -12.90
C LEU A 117 -4.52 -1.43 -13.19
N MET A 118 -3.29 -1.07 -12.86
CA MET A 118 -2.73 0.25 -13.14
C MET A 118 -2.44 0.46 -14.62
N ALA A 119 -2.08 -0.57 -15.37
CA ALA A 119 -1.78 -0.49 -16.80
C ALA A 119 -3.05 -0.29 -17.64
N PHE A 120 -4.10 -1.04 -17.36
CA PHE A 120 -5.33 -1.02 -18.16
C PHE A 120 -6.16 0.25 -17.97
N GLN A 121 -6.05 0.96 -16.84
CA GLN A 121 -6.84 2.18 -16.54
C GLN A 121 -8.22 2.19 -17.22
N PRO A 122 -9.16 1.37 -16.80
CA PRO A 122 -10.49 1.43 -17.39
C PRO A 122 -11.08 2.82 -17.14
N THR A 123 -11.52 3.50 -18.19
CA THR A 123 -12.27 4.77 -18.13
C THR A 123 -13.71 4.49 -17.70
N LEU A 124 -13.84 3.77 -16.59
CA LEU A 124 -15.14 3.41 -16.04
C LEU A 124 -15.77 4.63 -15.37
N ARG A 125 -17.06 4.80 -15.58
CA ARG A 125 -17.89 5.71 -14.81
C ARG A 125 -18.87 4.89 -14.00
N ILE A 126 -18.89 5.10 -12.69
CA ILE A 126 -19.82 4.42 -11.80
C ILE A 126 -20.97 5.38 -11.53
N SER A 127 -22.22 4.95 -11.83
CA SER A 127 -23.41 5.72 -11.51
C SER A 127 -23.66 5.74 -10.00
N GLU A 128 -24.21 6.83 -9.48
CA GLU A 128 -24.48 7.02 -8.03
C GLU A 128 -25.27 5.85 -7.42
N GLY A 129 -26.24 5.27 -8.14
CA GLY A 129 -27.02 4.15 -7.65
C GLY A 129 -26.26 2.83 -7.49
N ARG A 130 -25.09 2.67 -8.14
CA ARG A 130 -24.24 1.45 -8.07
C ARG A 130 -23.00 1.64 -7.18
N GLU A 131 -22.72 2.87 -6.76
CA GLU A 131 -21.51 3.20 -6.00
C GLU A 131 -21.34 2.30 -4.77
N SER A 132 -22.39 2.12 -3.98
CA SER A 132 -22.34 1.34 -2.73
C SER A 132 -22.01 -0.13 -2.98
N TRP A 133 -22.68 -0.79 -3.91
CA TRP A 133 -22.47 -2.21 -4.22
C TRP A 133 -21.11 -2.48 -4.85
N VAL A 134 -20.71 -1.64 -5.81
CA VAL A 134 -19.38 -1.71 -6.40
C VAL A 134 -18.33 -1.45 -5.31
N GLY A 135 -18.59 -0.50 -4.40
CA GLY A 135 -17.74 -0.20 -3.26
C GLY A 135 -17.50 -1.42 -2.35
N VAL A 136 -18.54 -2.20 -2.04
CA VAL A 136 -18.39 -3.44 -1.26
C VAL A 136 -17.48 -4.45 -1.98
N GLY A 137 -17.68 -4.66 -3.28
CA GLY A 137 -16.83 -5.56 -4.08
C GLY A 137 -15.36 -5.09 -4.11
N VAL A 138 -15.15 -3.79 -4.33
CA VAL A 138 -13.83 -3.15 -4.27
C VAL A 138 -13.20 -3.28 -2.88
N GLY A 139 -13.97 -3.06 -1.83
CA GLY A 139 -13.53 -3.22 -0.45
C GLY A 139 -13.07 -4.67 -0.17
N THR A 140 -13.87 -5.64 -0.57
CA THR A 140 -13.51 -7.06 -0.43
C THR A 140 -12.21 -7.38 -1.18
N LEU A 141 -12.12 -7.04 -2.46
CA LEU A 141 -10.92 -7.32 -3.26
C LEU A 141 -9.68 -6.59 -2.72
N SER A 142 -9.81 -5.33 -2.34
CA SER A 142 -8.70 -4.57 -1.76
C SER A 142 -8.29 -5.09 -0.39
N GLY A 143 -9.23 -5.61 0.41
CA GLY A 143 -8.95 -6.26 1.69
C GLY A 143 -8.20 -7.58 1.53
N LEU A 144 -8.59 -8.41 0.55
CA LEU A 144 -7.87 -9.63 0.21
C LEU A 144 -6.41 -9.35 -0.18
N LEU A 145 -6.19 -8.40 -1.08
CA LEU A 145 -4.84 -7.98 -1.50
C LEU A 145 -4.07 -7.33 -0.35
N GLY A 146 -4.75 -6.50 0.45
CA GLY A 146 -4.17 -5.79 1.59
C GLY A 146 -3.68 -6.73 2.67
N GLY A 147 -4.43 -7.78 2.99
CA GLY A 147 -4.08 -8.78 3.99
C GLY A 147 -2.88 -9.65 3.59
N VAL A 148 -2.63 -9.83 2.28
CA VAL A 148 -1.47 -10.57 1.77
C VAL A 148 -0.22 -9.69 1.70
N SER A 149 -0.36 -8.46 1.16
CA SER A 149 0.76 -7.68 0.64
C SER A 149 0.76 -6.22 1.06
N SER A 150 -0.23 -5.78 1.84
CA SER A 150 -0.50 -4.36 2.10
C SER A 150 -0.81 -3.53 0.82
N LEU A 151 -1.08 -4.19 -0.32
CA LEU A 151 -1.28 -3.57 -1.63
C LEU A 151 -2.75 -3.32 -1.95
N THR A 152 -3.42 -2.49 -1.16
CA THR A 152 -4.83 -2.11 -1.39
C THR A 152 -5.00 -1.09 -2.52
N GLY A 153 -3.90 -0.40 -2.86
CA GLY A 153 -3.88 0.80 -3.70
C GLY A 153 -4.55 0.70 -5.05
N PRO A 154 -4.12 -0.19 -5.93
CA PRO A 154 -4.55 -0.20 -7.32
C PRO A 154 -6.06 -0.35 -7.51
N VAL A 155 -6.70 -1.20 -6.69
CA VAL A 155 -8.14 -1.43 -6.75
C VAL A 155 -8.91 -0.19 -6.30
N ILE A 156 -8.50 0.40 -5.16
CA ILE A 156 -9.13 1.60 -4.60
C ILE A 156 -8.93 2.81 -5.50
N ILE A 157 -7.73 2.99 -6.07
CA ILE A 157 -7.45 4.08 -6.99
C ILE A 157 -8.38 4.01 -8.20
N THR A 158 -8.49 2.84 -8.84
CA THR A 158 -9.36 2.63 -10.01
C THR A 158 -10.81 2.98 -9.67
N TYR A 159 -11.30 2.52 -8.53
CA TYR A 159 -12.65 2.83 -8.06
C TYR A 159 -12.87 4.33 -7.83
N LEU A 160 -11.99 4.98 -7.06
CA LEU A 160 -12.13 6.42 -6.75
C LEU A 160 -11.98 7.30 -7.99
N MET A 161 -11.15 6.91 -8.97
CA MET A 161 -11.06 7.60 -10.26
C MET A 161 -12.37 7.49 -11.06
N ALA A 162 -13.05 6.34 -11.00
CA ALA A 162 -14.33 6.13 -11.66
C ALA A 162 -15.48 6.98 -11.08
N LEU A 163 -15.33 7.48 -9.84
CA LEU A 163 -16.27 8.37 -9.17
C LEU A 163 -16.08 9.85 -9.51
N GLN A 164 -15.05 10.20 -10.28
CA GLN A 164 -14.75 11.58 -10.72
C GLN A 164 -14.69 12.60 -9.57
N LEU A 165 -14.12 12.22 -8.44
CA LEU A 165 -13.96 13.06 -7.27
C LEU A 165 -13.04 14.25 -7.57
N THR A 166 -13.28 15.38 -6.88
CA THR A 166 -12.29 16.45 -6.84
C THR A 166 -11.01 15.97 -6.22
N ARG A 167 -9.87 16.61 -6.55
CA ARG A 167 -8.55 16.19 -6.05
C ARG A 167 -8.51 16.07 -4.53
N ASN A 168 -9.09 17.04 -3.81
CA ASN A 168 -9.08 17.01 -2.35
C ASN A 168 -9.95 15.88 -1.78
N GLN A 169 -11.12 15.64 -2.38
CA GLN A 169 -11.97 14.50 -2.04
C GLN A 169 -11.25 13.17 -2.32
N PHE A 170 -10.56 13.05 -3.45
CA PHE A 170 -9.80 11.85 -3.80
C PHE A 170 -8.71 11.55 -2.76
N VAL A 171 -7.85 12.54 -2.43
CA VAL A 171 -6.74 12.37 -1.48
C VAL A 171 -7.25 12.04 -0.08
N SER A 172 -8.28 12.73 0.39
CA SER A 172 -8.88 12.46 1.70
C SER A 172 -9.52 11.07 1.75
N SER A 173 -10.33 10.71 0.74
CA SER A 173 -11.02 9.42 0.69
C SER A 173 -10.04 8.26 0.61
N ILE A 174 -9.01 8.34 -0.26
CA ILE A 174 -8.05 7.26 -0.41
C ILE A 174 -7.23 7.05 0.85
N SER A 175 -6.84 8.12 1.52
CA SER A 175 -6.04 8.02 2.77
C SER A 175 -6.87 7.44 3.91
N MET A 176 -8.13 7.80 4.01
CA MET A 176 -9.07 7.25 4.98
C MET A 176 -9.32 5.74 4.74
N ILE A 177 -9.55 5.35 3.49
CA ILE A 177 -9.77 3.94 3.12
C ILE A 177 -8.49 3.14 3.38
N TYR A 178 -7.31 3.68 3.05
CA TYR A 178 -6.04 3.02 3.33
C TYR A 178 -5.78 2.86 4.83
N LEU A 179 -6.10 3.87 5.62
CA LEU A 179 -5.97 3.79 7.07
C LEU A 179 -6.90 2.70 7.64
N SER A 180 -8.14 2.64 7.15
CA SER A 180 -9.12 1.64 7.57
C SER A 180 -8.69 0.19 7.24
N GLY A 181 -7.96 -0.02 6.15
CA GLY A 181 -7.37 -1.33 5.83
C GLY A 181 -6.07 -1.61 6.59
N ALA A 182 -5.26 -0.58 6.84
CA ALA A 182 -3.99 -0.72 7.54
C ALA A 182 -4.16 -1.05 9.03
N LEU A 183 -5.12 -0.41 9.70
CA LEU A 183 -5.35 -0.64 11.13
C LEU A 183 -5.66 -2.10 11.47
N PRO A 184 -6.64 -2.78 10.83
CA PRO A 184 -6.90 -4.20 11.10
C PRO A 184 -5.74 -5.11 10.67
N LEU A 185 -5.00 -4.78 9.59
CA LEU A 185 -3.81 -5.51 9.18
C LEU A 185 -2.77 -5.54 10.30
N TYR A 186 -2.35 -4.36 10.76
CA TYR A 186 -1.29 -4.27 11.78
C TYR A 186 -1.77 -4.73 13.16
N ALA A 187 -3.05 -4.53 13.49
CA ALA A 187 -3.63 -5.09 14.71
C ALA A 187 -3.63 -6.62 14.69
N ALA A 188 -4.02 -7.24 13.57
CA ALA A 188 -3.97 -8.69 13.41
C ALA A 188 -2.52 -9.21 13.44
N MET A 189 -1.57 -8.54 12.80
CA MET A 189 -0.16 -8.90 12.87
C MET A 189 0.38 -8.83 14.30
N ALA A 190 0.04 -7.79 15.06
CA ALA A 190 0.43 -7.64 16.47
C ALA A 190 -0.18 -8.76 17.34
N TRP A 191 -1.47 -9.06 17.14
CA TRP A 191 -2.17 -10.14 17.86
C TRP A 191 -1.51 -11.51 17.66
N HIS A 192 -1.04 -11.78 16.44
CA HIS A 192 -0.36 -13.04 16.11
C HIS A 192 1.17 -13.00 16.35
N GLY A 193 1.69 -11.99 17.04
CA GLY A 193 3.11 -11.86 17.36
C GLY A 193 4.03 -11.62 16.15
N ARG A 194 3.46 -11.14 15.03
CA ARG A 194 4.20 -10.83 13.79
C ARG A 194 4.57 -9.35 13.66
N LEU A 195 4.21 -8.54 14.64
CA LEU A 195 4.59 -7.14 14.78
C LEU A 195 5.08 -6.92 16.22
N GLY A 196 6.38 -7.00 16.40
CA GLY A 196 7.02 -6.84 17.71
C GLY A 196 7.49 -5.42 17.99
N TRP A 197 7.98 -5.15 19.19
CA TRP A 197 8.51 -3.86 19.60
C TRP A 197 9.72 -3.42 18.75
N ASN A 198 10.57 -4.37 18.35
CA ASN A 198 11.71 -4.10 17.46
C ASN A 198 11.23 -3.66 16.08
N ASP A 199 10.19 -4.29 15.53
CA ASP A 199 9.61 -3.91 14.23
C ASP A 199 8.98 -2.51 14.33
N LEU A 200 8.29 -2.19 15.41
CA LEU A 200 7.74 -0.86 15.66
C LEU A 200 8.85 0.20 15.78
N GLY A 201 9.95 -0.11 16.46
CA GLY A 201 11.12 0.77 16.55
C GLY A 201 11.73 1.04 15.17
N LEU A 202 12.00 0.00 14.38
CA LEU A 202 12.52 0.12 13.03
C LEU A 202 11.54 0.84 12.10
N SER A 203 10.25 0.54 12.23
CA SER A 203 9.18 1.20 11.48
C SER A 203 9.10 2.70 11.79
N THR A 204 9.33 3.09 13.05
CA THR A 204 9.39 4.50 13.45
C THR A 204 10.61 5.18 12.84
N LEU A 205 11.77 4.54 12.83
CA LEU A 205 12.97 5.06 12.16
C LEU A 205 12.75 5.23 10.65
N ALA A 206 11.94 4.36 10.03
CA ALA A 206 11.59 4.46 8.61
C ALA A 206 10.81 5.73 8.24
N LEU A 207 10.21 6.43 9.21
CA LEU A 207 9.54 7.71 8.99
C LEU A 207 10.48 8.77 8.43
N LEU A 208 11.76 8.75 8.81
CA LEU A 208 12.75 9.72 8.35
C LEU A 208 13.00 9.60 6.84
N PRO A 209 13.51 8.46 6.31
CA PRO A 209 13.74 8.32 4.87
C PRO A 209 12.44 8.39 4.06
N MET A 210 11.33 7.86 4.59
CA MET A 210 10.02 7.98 3.96
C MET A 210 9.56 9.43 3.85
N GLY A 211 9.70 10.21 4.92
CA GLY A 211 9.35 11.64 4.96
C GLY A 211 10.17 12.45 3.96
N LEU A 212 11.50 12.25 3.90
CA LEU A 212 12.37 12.87 2.91
C LEU A 212 11.96 12.51 1.49
N GLY A 213 11.67 11.22 1.24
CA GLY A 213 11.16 10.76 -0.05
C GLY A 213 9.82 11.41 -0.41
N LEU A 214 8.89 11.51 0.54
CA LEU A 214 7.59 12.13 0.33
C LEU A 214 7.72 13.62 -0.05
N LEU A 215 8.59 14.37 0.64
CA LEU A 215 8.87 15.76 0.32
C LEU A 215 9.50 15.90 -1.06
N PHE A 216 10.49 15.06 -1.38
CA PHE A 216 11.11 14.99 -2.70
C PHE A 216 10.08 14.70 -3.79
N GLY A 217 9.25 13.67 -3.61
CA GLY A 217 8.19 13.31 -4.55
C GLY A 217 7.18 14.46 -4.77
N LYS A 218 6.77 15.14 -3.69
CA LYS A 218 5.92 16.34 -3.80
C LYS A 218 6.59 17.47 -4.60
N ALA A 219 7.87 17.74 -4.39
CA ALA A 219 8.62 18.81 -5.06
C ALA A 219 8.78 18.53 -6.57
N VAL A 220 9.06 17.26 -6.92
CA VAL A 220 9.29 16.86 -8.32
C VAL A 220 7.97 16.64 -9.07
N ARG A 221 6.87 16.43 -8.39
CA ARG A 221 5.54 16.14 -8.97
C ARG A 221 5.13 17.08 -10.11
N ASN A 222 5.34 18.38 -9.96
CA ASN A 222 4.95 19.39 -10.94
C ASN A 222 5.89 19.45 -12.16
N ARG A 223 7.06 18.80 -12.09
CA ARG A 223 8.08 18.73 -13.13
C ARG A 223 8.09 17.40 -13.87
N LEU A 224 7.42 16.37 -13.33
CA LEU A 224 7.39 15.05 -13.93
C LEU A 224 6.34 14.95 -15.03
N ASN A 225 6.74 14.35 -16.15
CA ASN A 225 5.80 13.83 -17.12
C ASN A 225 5.10 12.59 -16.50
N GLU A 226 3.84 12.76 -16.11
CA GLU A 226 3.07 11.73 -15.42
C GLU A 226 3.03 10.41 -16.20
N ARG A 227 2.91 10.46 -17.54
CA ARG A 227 2.89 9.27 -18.40
C ARG A 227 4.21 8.51 -18.38
N LEU A 228 5.33 9.25 -18.46
CA LEU A 228 6.67 8.65 -18.42
C LEU A 228 6.95 8.05 -17.05
N PHE A 229 6.70 8.79 -15.97
CA PHE A 229 6.88 8.32 -14.60
C PHE A 229 6.09 7.04 -14.33
N ARG A 230 4.83 7.01 -14.76
CA ARG A 230 3.98 5.84 -14.62
C ARG A 230 4.52 4.63 -15.39
N ARG A 231 4.98 4.80 -16.64
CA ARG A 231 5.57 3.70 -17.42
C ARG A 231 6.82 3.12 -16.75
N VAL A 232 7.70 4.00 -16.27
CA VAL A 232 8.92 3.59 -15.54
C VAL A 232 8.54 2.84 -14.26
N LEU A 233 7.59 3.35 -13.49
CA LEU A 233 7.11 2.69 -12.27
C LEU A 233 6.52 1.31 -12.57
N LEU A 234 5.66 1.18 -13.57
CA LEU A 234 5.07 -0.10 -13.96
C LEU A 234 6.14 -1.10 -14.41
N GLY A 235 7.10 -0.68 -15.24
CA GLY A 235 8.21 -1.52 -15.67
C GLY A 235 9.06 -1.99 -14.48
N PHE A 236 9.39 -1.09 -13.56
CA PHE A 236 10.13 -1.41 -12.34
C PHE A 236 9.39 -2.42 -11.44
N LEU A 237 8.09 -2.20 -11.21
CA LEU A 237 7.27 -3.12 -10.41
C LEU A 237 7.12 -4.48 -11.06
N THR A 238 6.98 -4.54 -12.38
CA THR A 238 6.94 -5.81 -13.13
C THR A 238 8.24 -6.58 -12.95
N LEU A 239 9.38 -5.90 -13.10
CA LEU A 239 10.69 -6.50 -12.87
C LEU A 239 10.81 -7.05 -11.43
N LEU A 240 10.44 -6.27 -10.42
CA LEU A 240 10.47 -6.69 -9.02
C LEU A 240 9.56 -7.91 -8.78
N ALA A 241 8.36 -7.93 -9.35
CA ALA A 241 7.43 -9.05 -9.19
C ALA A 241 7.98 -10.33 -9.83
N VAL A 242 8.56 -10.23 -11.03
CA VAL A 242 9.19 -11.36 -11.70
C VAL A 242 10.36 -11.91 -10.86
N LEU A 243 11.23 -11.02 -10.36
CA LEU A 243 12.36 -11.43 -9.51
C LEU A 243 11.91 -12.08 -8.20
N LEU A 244 10.78 -11.65 -7.61
CA LEU A 244 10.22 -12.26 -6.40
C LEU A 244 9.69 -13.68 -6.61
N ILE A 245 9.25 -14.03 -7.84
CA ILE A 245 8.79 -15.39 -8.17
C ILE A 245 9.94 -16.39 -8.09
N PHE A 246 11.14 -15.97 -8.47
CA PHE A 246 12.33 -16.81 -8.51
C PHE A 246 13.15 -16.80 -7.21
N LYS A 247 12.69 -16.08 -6.19
CA LYS A 247 13.29 -16.06 -4.85
C LYS A 247 12.73 -17.14 -3.95
#